data_e5a9d330b1a16fbc5cb781ed9a7b7bb2
#
_entry.id   e5a9d330b1a16fbc5cb781ed9a7b7bb2
#
_cell.length_a   1.000
_cell.length_b   1.000
_cell.length_c   1.000
_cell.angle_alpha   90.00
_cell.angle_beta   90.00
_cell.angle_gamma   90.00
#
_symmetry.space_group_name_H-M   'P 1'
#
loop_
_entity.id
_entity.type
_entity.pdbx_description
1 polymer ?
#
loop_
_entity_poly.entity_id
_entity_poly.type
_entity_poly.pdbx_seq_one_letter_code
_entity_poly.pdbx_strand_id
1 'polypeptide(L)'
;MGNLLVWVLLILLTVDFLGSWAALVQLNGELKEPSEISRRWKRISTALDNAVTRSIQRRMARAYPSLDKERIRTQRKAAPVRDSQVFAAGCSFYKLACLFFIGAFLGDIIETIFCRATAGVWMSRSSVVYGPFSIVWGLGAVLLTAVLYRYRDRSDSFVFLFGTVLGGAYEYVCSVFTELVFGTVFWDYSHLPFNLGGRINLLFCFFWGIAAVVWLK
;
A
#
# COMPACT_ATOMS: atom_id res chain seq x y z
N MET A 1 -3.68 -28.69 -7.85
CA MET A 1 -3.92 -27.78 -9.01
C MET A 1 -4.11 -26.30 -8.63
N GLY A 2 -4.68 -25.95 -7.46
CA GLY A 2 -4.88 -24.56 -7.06
C GLY A 2 -3.61 -23.74 -6.86
N ASN A 3 -2.51 -24.34 -6.44
CA ASN A 3 -1.26 -23.63 -6.22
C ASN A 3 -0.60 -23.08 -7.50
N LEU A 4 -0.75 -23.76 -8.64
CA LEU A 4 -0.13 -23.35 -9.90
C LEU A 4 -0.72 -22.02 -10.41
N LEU A 5 -2.03 -21.86 -10.31
CA LEU A 5 -2.72 -20.63 -10.76
C LEU A 5 -2.36 -19.42 -9.90
N VAL A 6 -2.19 -19.62 -8.60
CA VAL A 6 -1.72 -18.60 -7.66
C VAL A 6 -0.27 -18.21 -7.96
N TRP A 7 0.59 -19.19 -8.25
CA TRP A 7 1.97 -18.94 -8.65
C TRP A 7 2.06 -18.13 -9.94
N VAL A 8 1.26 -18.50 -10.94
CA VAL A 8 1.20 -17.75 -12.21
C VAL A 8 0.71 -16.32 -11.99
N LEU A 9 -0.34 -16.12 -11.19
CA LEU A 9 -0.83 -14.78 -10.85
C LEU A 9 0.20 -13.95 -10.07
N LEU A 10 0.90 -14.55 -9.10
CA LEU A 10 1.96 -13.87 -8.34
C LEU A 10 3.16 -13.54 -9.22
N ILE A 11 3.55 -14.42 -10.13
CA ILE A 11 4.62 -14.17 -11.10
C ILE A 11 4.21 -13.03 -12.05
N LEU A 12 3.00 -13.05 -12.59
CA LEU A 12 2.51 -11.98 -13.45
C LEU A 12 2.44 -10.64 -12.72
N LEU A 13 1.97 -10.62 -11.47
CA LEU A 13 1.91 -9.42 -10.64
C LEU A 13 3.32 -8.92 -10.24
N THR A 14 4.28 -9.84 -9.98
CA THR A 14 5.66 -9.44 -9.71
C THR A 14 6.38 -8.93 -10.94
N VAL A 15 6.13 -9.50 -12.11
CA VAL A 15 6.69 -9.03 -13.39
C VAL A 15 6.13 -7.64 -13.73
N ASP A 16 4.82 -7.43 -13.54
CA ASP A 16 4.17 -6.12 -13.73
C ASP A 16 4.67 -5.07 -12.71
N PHE A 17 4.88 -5.49 -11.45
CA PHE A 17 5.47 -4.65 -10.41
C PHE A 17 6.92 -4.27 -10.73
N LEU A 18 7.75 -5.22 -11.12
CA LEU A 18 9.15 -4.97 -11.50
C LEU A 18 9.24 -4.11 -12.76
N GLY A 19 8.35 -4.31 -13.73
CA GLY A 19 8.23 -3.46 -14.92
C GLY A 19 7.81 -2.03 -14.57
N SER A 20 6.85 -1.88 -13.68
CA SER A 20 6.40 -0.58 -13.17
C SER A 20 7.44 0.09 -12.28
N TRP A 21 8.19 -0.67 -11.48
CA TRP A 21 9.31 -0.18 -10.68
C TRP A 21 10.48 0.26 -11.57
N ALA A 22 10.85 -0.53 -12.58
CA ALA A 22 11.89 -0.16 -13.55
C ALA A 22 11.51 1.11 -14.32
N ALA A 23 10.25 1.27 -14.72
CA ALA A 23 9.73 2.48 -15.33
C ALA A 23 9.78 3.69 -14.37
N LEU A 24 9.54 3.48 -13.07
CA LEU A 24 9.65 4.51 -12.02
C LEU A 24 11.10 4.93 -11.73
N VAL A 25 12.02 3.97 -11.72
CA VAL A 25 13.46 4.24 -11.56
C VAL A 25 14.00 4.97 -12.79
N GLN A 26 13.53 4.62 -14.00
CA GLN A 26 13.88 5.34 -15.23
C GLN A 26 13.30 6.77 -15.27
N LEU A 27 12.19 7.04 -14.59
CA LEU A 27 11.63 8.39 -14.46
C LEU A 27 12.39 9.28 -13.47
N ASN A 28 13.18 8.71 -12.57
CA ASN A 28 14.00 9.44 -11.60
C ASN A 28 15.49 9.54 -11.99
N GLY A 29 15.95 8.80 -13.01
CA GLY A 29 17.31 8.87 -13.53
C GLY A 29 17.29 9.53 -14.89
N GLU A 30 18.03 10.60 -15.04
CA GLU A 30 18.40 11.12 -16.37
C GLU A 30 18.93 9.98 -17.23
N LEU A 31 18.44 9.88 -18.48
CA LEU A 31 18.91 9.10 -19.58
C LEU A 31 18.13 7.83 -19.92
N LYS A 32 17.58 7.96 -21.03
CA LYS A 32 17.14 7.08 -22.13
C LYS A 32 15.65 7.14 -22.40
N GLU A 33 15.35 7.41 -23.63
CA GLU A 33 14.03 7.36 -24.24
C GLU A 33 13.25 6.14 -23.71
N PRO A 34 12.05 6.37 -23.13
CA PRO A 34 11.24 5.27 -22.62
C PRO A 34 10.93 4.27 -23.73
N SER A 35 11.03 2.97 -23.43
CA SER A 35 10.70 1.91 -24.38
C SER A 35 9.29 2.12 -24.97
N GLU A 36 9.05 1.67 -26.19
CA GLU A 36 7.72 1.82 -26.83
C GLU A 36 6.58 1.20 -26.00
N ILE A 37 6.86 0.13 -25.29
CA ILE A 37 5.92 -0.54 -24.37
C ILE A 37 5.54 0.39 -23.22
N SER A 38 6.53 1.04 -22.58
CA SER A 38 6.29 2.00 -21.50
C SER A 38 5.50 3.22 -21.99
N ARG A 39 5.77 3.71 -23.22
CA ARG A 39 5.01 4.79 -23.85
C ARG A 39 3.56 4.37 -24.16
N ARG A 40 3.34 3.15 -24.62
CA ARG A 40 1.98 2.61 -24.88
C ARG A 40 1.19 2.44 -23.58
N TRP A 41 1.78 1.86 -22.53
CA TRP A 41 1.14 1.73 -21.24
C TRP A 41 0.79 3.09 -20.62
N LYS A 42 1.70 4.04 -20.66
CA LYS A 42 1.44 5.41 -20.19
C LYS A 42 0.30 6.07 -20.94
N ARG A 43 0.21 5.90 -22.26
CA ARG A 43 -0.91 6.42 -23.08
C ARG A 43 -2.24 5.76 -22.71
N ILE A 44 -2.27 4.43 -22.54
CA ILE A 44 -3.47 3.68 -22.21
C ILE A 44 -3.95 4.05 -20.79
N SER A 45 -3.07 4.05 -19.81
CA SER A 45 -3.44 4.42 -18.43
C SER A 45 -3.92 5.88 -18.34
N THR A 46 -3.22 6.81 -19.00
CA THR A 46 -3.65 8.21 -19.08
C THR A 46 -4.99 8.38 -19.81
N ALA A 47 -5.23 7.60 -20.86
CA ALA A 47 -6.50 7.65 -21.59
C ALA A 47 -7.65 7.10 -20.75
N LEU A 48 -7.43 6.01 -20.00
CA LEU A 48 -8.41 5.44 -19.08
C LEU A 48 -8.69 6.39 -17.91
N ASP A 49 -7.67 6.91 -17.26
CA ASP A 49 -7.80 7.89 -16.18
C ASP A 49 -8.57 9.14 -16.64
N ASN A 50 -8.25 9.65 -17.83
CA ASN A 50 -8.96 10.79 -18.41
C ASN A 50 -10.41 10.47 -18.80
N ALA A 51 -10.71 9.24 -19.22
CA ALA A 51 -12.07 8.81 -19.56
C ALA A 51 -12.92 8.67 -18.29
N VAL A 52 -12.39 8.03 -17.26
CA VAL A 52 -13.07 7.87 -15.95
C VAL A 52 -13.29 9.23 -15.31
N THR A 53 -12.25 10.06 -15.22
CA THR A 53 -12.33 11.42 -14.65
C THR A 53 -13.36 12.27 -15.38
N ARG A 54 -13.37 12.25 -16.71
CA ARG A 54 -14.38 12.95 -17.52
C ARG A 54 -15.80 12.43 -17.28
N SER A 55 -15.96 11.11 -17.12
CA SER A 55 -17.27 10.51 -16.82
C SER A 55 -17.79 10.97 -15.45
N ILE A 56 -16.94 10.93 -14.42
CA ILE A 56 -17.27 11.37 -13.07
C ILE A 56 -17.58 12.87 -13.07
N GLN A 57 -16.73 13.70 -13.69
CA GLN A 57 -16.95 15.15 -13.80
C GLN A 57 -18.25 15.50 -14.47
N ARG A 58 -18.61 14.79 -15.58
CA ARG A 58 -19.91 15.01 -16.27
C ARG A 58 -21.09 14.65 -15.38
N ARG A 59 -21.00 13.59 -14.57
CA ARG A 59 -22.05 13.21 -13.61
C ARG A 59 -22.17 14.23 -12.49
N MET A 60 -21.06 14.68 -11.92
CA MET A 60 -21.04 15.71 -10.87
C MET A 60 -21.54 17.06 -11.39
N ALA A 61 -21.13 17.50 -12.56
CA ALA A 61 -21.59 18.74 -13.16
C ALA A 61 -23.11 18.75 -13.44
N ARG A 62 -23.69 17.60 -13.78
CA ARG A 62 -25.15 17.45 -13.94
C ARG A 62 -25.88 17.46 -12.61
N ALA A 63 -25.33 16.80 -11.60
CA ALA A 63 -25.94 16.69 -10.28
C ALA A 63 -25.81 17.98 -9.46
N TYR A 64 -24.71 18.71 -9.62
CA TYR A 64 -24.37 19.87 -8.81
C TYR A 64 -23.79 21.02 -9.66
N PRO A 65 -24.60 21.70 -10.48
CA PRO A 65 -24.11 22.73 -11.41
C PRO A 65 -23.52 23.98 -10.72
N SER A 66 -23.94 24.28 -9.48
CA SER A 66 -23.40 25.38 -8.69
C SER A 66 -21.99 25.12 -8.15
N LEU A 67 -21.74 23.88 -7.71
CA LEU A 67 -20.43 23.46 -7.19
C LEU A 67 -19.35 23.40 -8.28
N ASP A 68 -19.75 23.06 -9.50
CA ASP A 68 -18.82 23.01 -10.64
C ASP A 68 -18.29 24.40 -10.99
N LYS A 69 -19.15 25.43 -10.99
CA LYS A 69 -18.75 26.82 -11.21
C LYS A 69 -17.81 27.33 -10.10
N GLU A 70 -18.07 26.98 -8.87
CA GLU A 70 -17.27 27.39 -7.70
C GLU A 70 -15.92 26.66 -7.68
N ARG A 71 -15.88 25.37 -8.04
CA ARG A 71 -14.67 24.58 -8.20
C ARG A 71 -13.74 25.15 -9.27
N ILE A 72 -14.27 25.52 -10.43
CA ILE A 72 -13.50 26.15 -11.52
C ILE A 72 -12.93 27.49 -11.05
N ARG A 73 -13.72 28.28 -10.29
CA ARG A 73 -13.29 29.56 -9.74
C ARG A 73 -12.19 29.40 -8.68
N THR A 74 -12.29 28.38 -7.86
CA THR A 74 -11.31 28.08 -6.79
C THR A 74 -10.01 27.52 -7.36
N GLN A 75 -10.09 26.63 -8.36
CA GLN A 75 -8.90 26.12 -9.05
C GLN A 75 -8.12 27.22 -9.79
N ARG A 76 -8.79 28.25 -10.31
CA ARG A 76 -8.12 29.42 -10.92
C ARG A 76 -7.45 30.35 -9.89
N LYS A 77 -7.88 30.33 -8.63
CA LYS A 77 -7.33 31.15 -7.54
C LYS A 77 -6.30 30.43 -6.67
N ALA A 78 -6.21 29.12 -6.75
CA ALA A 78 -5.25 28.34 -5.99
C ALA A 78 -3.85 28.48 -6.62
N ALA A 79 -3.09 29.47 -6.17
CA ALA A 79 -1.65 29.37 -6.26
C ALA A 79 -1.22 28.09 -5.53
N PRO A 80 -0.15 27.39 -5.98
CA PRO A 80 0.32 26.19 -5.30
C PRO A 80 0.65 26.56 -3.85
N VAL A 81 -0.19 26.08 -2.94
CA VAL A 81 0.07 26.19 -1.50
C VAL A 81 1.36 25.45 -1.26
N ARG A 82 2.40 26.16 -0.83
CA ARG A 82 3.64 25.53 -0.42
C ARG A 82 3.29 24.50 0.65
N ASP A 83 3.59 23.22 0.38
CA ASP A 83 3.41 22.09 1.30
C ASP A 83 3.97 22.32 2.72
N SER A 84 4.82 23.35 2.88
CA SER A 84 5.43 23.73 4.15
C SER A 84 4.47 24.37 5.18
N GLN A 85 3.24 24.71 4.80
CA GLN A 85 2.26 25.31 5.71
C GLN A 85 1.22 24.32 6.24
N VAL A 86 1.16 23.11 5.69
CA VAL A 86 0.22 22.09 6.15
C VAL A 86 0.91 21.22 7.20
N PHE A 87 0.32 21.17 8.41
CA PHE A 87 0.82 20.30 9.48
C PHE A 87 0.95 18.86 8.99
N ALA A 88 2.13 18.26 9.21
CA ALA A 88 2.45 16.89 8.81
C ALA A 88 2.32 16.59 7.29
N ALA A 89 2.39 17.61 6.41
CA ALA A 89 2.45 17.39 4.98
C ALA A 89 3.73 16.67 4.55
N GLY A 90 3.63 15.85 3.50
CA GLY A 90 4.77 15.14 2.94
C GLY A 90 5.20 13.89 3.72
N CYS A 91 6.38 13.36 3.38
CA CYS A 91 7.00 12.19 4.00
C CYS A 91 8.34 12.60 4.66
N SER A 92 8.30 13.38 5.74
CA SER A 92 9.49 13.73 6.50
C SER A 92 9.92 12.58 7.42
N PHE A 93 11.21 12.52 7.77
CA PHE A 93 11.71 11.52 8.72
C PHE A 93 10.95 11.54 10.04
N TYR A 94 10.70 12.73 10.60
CA TYR A 94 9.96 12.86 11.87
C TYR A 94 8.54 12.32 11.78
N LYS A 95 7.85 12.56 10.66
CA LYS A 95 6.53 11.99 10.41
C LYS A 95 6.59 10.47 10.35
N LEU A 96 7.53 9.91 9.59
CA LEU A 96 7.70 8.45 9.48
C LEU A 96 8.05 7.83 10.83
N ALA A 97 8.89 8.47 11.64
CA ALA A 97 9.18 8.01 13.00
C ALA A 97 7.94 8.01 13.90
N CYS A 98 7.14 9.08 13.89
CA CYS A 98 5.86 9.10 14.60
C CYS A 98 4.90 8.01 14.12
N LEU A 99 4.80 7.82 12.81
CA LEU A 99 3.94 6.78 12.22
C LEU A 99 4.42 5.37 12.58
N PHE A 100 5.73 5.17 12.71
CA PHE A 100 6.29 3.90 13.21
C PHE A 100 5.74 3.57 14.60
N PHE A 101 5.84 4.49 15.57
CA PHE A 101 5.35 4.25 16.93
C PHE A 101 3.84 4.09 16.99
N ILE A 102 3.09 4.92 16.26
CA ILE A 102 1.63 4.81 16.18
C ILE A 102 1.23 3.48 15.54
N GLY A 103 1.84 3.11 14.42
CA GLY A 103 1.58 1.87 13.73
C GLY A 103 1.96 0.63 14.54
N ALA A 104 3.09 0.69 15.25
CA ALA A 104 3.52 -0.39 16.14
C ALA A 104 2.54 -0.61 17.31
N PHE A 105 2.06 0.47 17.92
CA PHE A 105 1.10 0.42 19.02
C PHE A 105 -0.27 -0.08 18.55
N LEU A 106 -0.85 0.55 17.53
CA LEU A 106 -2.15 0.17 17.00
C LEU A 106 -2.14 -1.25 16.42
N GLY A 107 -1.04 -1.64 15.76
CA GLY A 107 -0.88 -2.96 15.19
C GLY A 107 -0.89 -4.07 16.24
N ASP A 108 -0.19 -3.90 17.36
CA ASP A 108 -0.23 -4.88 18.45
C ASP A 108 -1.63 -5.02 19.07
N ILE A 109 -2.33 -3.89 19.25
CA ILE A 109 -3.72 -3.91 19.74
C ILE A 109 -4.63 -4.68 18.77
N ILE A 110 -4.57 -4.36 17.47
CA ILE A 110 -5.38 -5.03 16.45
C ILE A 110 -5.05 -6.52 16.41
N GLU A 111 -3.79 -6.89 16.46
CA GLU A 111 -3.35 -8.29 16.43
C GLU A 111 -3.78 -9.03 17.71
N THR A 112 -3.72 -8.39 18.86
CA THR A 112 -4.21 -8.94 20.13
C THR A 112 -5.72 -9.23 20.07
N ILE A 113 -6.51 -8.29 19.52
CA ILE A 113 -7.96 -8.49 19.31
C ILE A 113 -8.20 -9.60 18.29
N PHE A 114 -7.43 -9.65 17.22
CA PHE A 114 -7.51 -10.71 16.20
C PHE A 114 -7.21 -12.09 16.80
N CYS A 115 -6.16 -12.23 17.61
CA CYS A 115 -5.86 -13.48 18.33
C CYS A 115 -7.01 -13.88 19.25
N ARG A 116 -7.63 -12.93 19.94
CA ARG A 116 -8.83 -13.23 20.77
C ARG A 116 -9.99 -13.73 19.93
N ALA A 117 -10.25 -13.12 18.80
CA ALA A 117 -11.37 -13.48 17.92
C ALA A 117 -11.18 -14.83 17.23
N THR A 118 -9.94 -15.17 16.84
CA THR A 118 -9.65 -16.38 16.05
C THR A 118 -9.22 -17.57 16.90
N ALA A 119 -8.38 -17.35 17.90
CA ALA A 119 -7.81 -18.41 18.74
C ALA A 119 -8.45 -18.49 20.14
N GLY A 120 -9.31 -17.53 20.50
CA GLY A 120 -9.99 -17.50 21.81
C GLY A 120 -9.12 -17.07 22.99
N VAL A 121 -7.86 -16.69 22.73
CA VAL A 121 -6.87 -16.32 23.77
C VAL A 121 -6.47 -14.85 23.67
N TRP A 122 -6.28 -14.22 24.81
CA TRP A 122 -5.66 -12.89 24.87
C TRP A 122 -4.15 -13.05 24.82
N MET A 123 -3.54 -12.76 23.69
CA MET A 123 -2.11 -12.87 23.48
C MET A 123 -1.61 -11.63 22.72
N SER A 124 -0.83 -10.80 23.38
CA SER A 124 -0.09 -9.73 22.71
C SER A 124 1.08 -10.37 21.93
N ARG A 125 1.29 -9.90 20.72
CA ARG A 125 2.42 -10.27 19.87
C ARG A 125 3.43 -9.15 19.79
N SER A 126 3.57 -8.40 20.90
CA SER A 126 4.55 -7.33 21.02
C SER A 126 5.96 -7.83 20.70
N SER A 127 6.70 -7.03 19.95
CA SER A 127 8.10 -7.30 19.63
C SER A 127 9.06 -6.77 20.67
N VAL A 128 8.56 -6.14 21.73
CA VAL A 128 9.36 -5.53 22.80
C VAL A 128 8.96 -6.11 24.16
N VAL A 129 9.90 -6.09 25.10
CA VAL A 129 9.70 -6.63 26.46
C VAL A 129 8.70 -5.79 27.26
N TYR A 130 8.68 -4.48 27.03
CA TYR A 130 7.79 -3.56 27.71
C TYR A 130 6.90 -2.81 26.72
N GLY A 131 5.61 -2.84 26.97
CA GLY A 131 4.60 -2.13 26.19
C GLY A 131 4.10 -2.90 24.96
N PRO A 132 2.94 -2.51 24.46
CA PRO A 132 2.28 -3.14 23.31
C PRO A 132 2.78 -2.54 22.00
N PHE A 133 3.97 -2.95 21.54
CA PHE A 133 4.57 -2.44 20.31
C PHE A 133 5.01 -3.57 19.39
N SER A 134 4.40 -3.69 18.23
CA SER A 134 4.82 -4.59 17.17
C SER A 134 5.69 -3.86 16.13
N ILE A 135 6.99 -4.17 16.11
CA ILE A 135 7.94 -3.59 15.15
C ILE A 135 7.51 -3.88 13.72
N VAL A 136 6.98 -5.06 13.46
CA VAL A 136 6.48 -5.46 12.13
C VAL A 136 5.38 -4.52 11.66
N TRP A 137 4.39 -4.22 12.49
CA TRP A 137 3.33 -3.27 12.16
C TRP A 137 3.84 -1.84 12.01
N GLY A 138 4.78 -1.42 12.87
CA GLY A 138 5.39 -0.10 12.76
C GLY A 138 6.16 0.09 11.46
N LEU A 139 7.00 -0.86 11.09
CA LEU A 139 7.72 -0.84 9.81
C LEU A 139 6.77 -0.96 8.62
N GLY A 140 5.72 -1.77 8.72
CA GLY A 140 4.68 -1.86 7.70
C GLY A 140 3.99 -0.52 7.44
N ALA A 141 3.59 0.19 8.50
CA ALA A 141 2.98 1.52 8.39
C ALA A 141 3.93 2.54 7.73
N VAL A 142 5.22 2.52 8.11
CA VAL A 142 6.25 3.36 7.48
C VAL A 142 6.41 3.01 6.01
N LEU A 143 6.51 1.72 5.67
CA LEU A 143 6.68 1.25 4.29
C LEU A 143 5.48 1.65 3.42
N LEU A 144 4.24 1.38 3.88
CA LEU A 144 3.03 1.79 3.18
C LEU A 144 3.02 3.31 2.94
N THR A 145 3.37 4.10 3.96
CA THR A 145 3.43 5.55 3.82
C THR A 145 4.53 5.98 2.85
N ALA A 146 5.75 5.52 3.03
CA ALA A 146 6.90 5.97 2.23
C ALA A 146 6.73 5.63 0.74
N VAL A 147 6.18 4.44 0.43
CA VAL A 147 6.02 3.97 -0.94
C VAL A 147 4.73 4.49 -1.56
N LEU A 148 3.61 4.39 -0.85
CA LEU A 148 2.29 4.66 -1.42
C LEU A 148 1.82 6.11 -1.24
N TYR A 149 2.45 6.92 -0.39
CA TYR A 149 2.03 8.31 -0.14
C TYR A 149 1.91 9.14 -1.43
N ARG A 150 2.81 8.93 -2.39
CA ARG A 150 2.75 9.60 -3.70
C ARG A 150 1.53 9.23 -4.53
N TYR A 151 0.89 8.10 -4.22
CA TYR A 151 -0.26 7.54 -4.93
C TYR A 151 -1.58 7.71 -4.16
N ARG A 152 -1.57 8.45 -3.04
CA ARG A 152 -2.75 8.68 -2.20
C ARG A 152 -3.96 9.23 -2.96
N ASP A 153 -3.72 10.01 -4.03
CA ASP A 153 -4.77 10.60 -4.87
C ASP A 153 -5.24 9.67 -6.01
N ARG A 154 -4.67 8.47 -6.12
CA ARG A 154 -5.13 7.43 -7.07
C ARG A 154 -6.43 6.78 -6.57
N SER A 155 -7.07 5.98 -7.43
CA SER A 155 -8.27 5.23 -7.06
C SER A 155 -7.99 4.27 -5.89
N ASP A 156 -9.03 4.00 -5.08
CA ASP A 156 -8.92 3.07 -3.97
C ASP A 156 -8.55 1.66 -4.42
N SER A 157 -9.05 1.24 -5.59
CA SER A 157 -8.67 -0.04 -6.20
C SER A 157 -7.18 -0.12 -6.53
N PHE A 158 -6.58 0.98 -6.99
CA PHE A 158 -5.14 1.03 -7.23
C PHE A 158 -4.35 0.92 -5.93
N VAL A 159 -4.73 1.70 -4.91
CA VAL A 159 -4.08 1.66 -3.59
C VAL A 159 -4.24 0.29 -2.94
N PHE A 160 -5.44 -0.32 -3.06
CA PHE A 160 -5.71 -1.66 -2.58
C PHE A 160 -4.81 -2.70 -3.24
N LEU A 161 -4.76 -2.73 -4.58
CA LEU A 161 -3.95 -3.70 -5.31
C LEU A 161 -2.46 -3.57 -4.99
N PHE A 162 -1.95 -2.33 -5.01
CA PHE A 162 -0.56 -2.06 -4.66
C PHE A 162 -0.24 -2.38 -3.19
N GLY A 163 -1.15 -2.06 -2.27
CA GLY A 163 -1.03 -2.41 -0.87
C GLY A 163 -1.03 -3.92 -0.64
N THR A 164 -1.86 -4.67 -1.37
CA THR A 164 -1.90 -6.13 -1.34
C THR A 164 -0.55 -6.74 -1.72
N VAL A 165 0.03 -6.30 -2.83
CA VAL A 165 1.32 -6.82 -3.31
C VAL A 165 2.46 -6.38 -2.39
N LEU A 166 2.51 -5.09 -2.03
CA LEU A 166 3.56 -4.55 -1.17
C LEU A 166 3.53 -5.16 0.22
N GLY A 167 2.34 -5.32 0.81
CA GLY A 167 2.16 -5.93 2.13
C GLY A 167 2.54 -7.41 2.13
N GLY A 168 2.12 -8.16 1.12
CA GLY A 168 2.51 -9.56 0.98
C GLY A 168 4.02 -9.74 0.81
N ALA A 169 4.66 -8.91 -0.03
CA ALA A 169 6.11 -8.92 -0.18
C ALA A 169 6.83 -8.57 1.13
N TYR A 170 6.33 -7.56 1.83
CA TYR A 170 6.85 -7.16 3.13
C TYR A 170 6.75 -8.29 4.16
N GLU A 171 5.59 -8.93 4.28
CA GLU A 171 5.36 -10.04 5.19
C GLU A 171 6.28 -11.23 4.89
N TYR A 172 6.47 -11.54 3.61
CA TYR A 172 7.41 -12.58 3.18
C TYR A 172 8.83 -12.27 3.61
N VAL A 173 9.30 -11.03 3.35
CA VAL A 173 10.65 -10.58 3.73
C VAL A 173 10.82 -10.62 5.26
N CYS A 174 9.82 -10.18 6.03
CA CYS A 174 9.85 -10.27 7.49
C CYS A 174 9.98 -11.73 7.96
N SER A 175 9.22 -12.65 7.37
CA SER A 175 9.30 -14.08 7.72
C SER A 175 10.69 -14.66 7.43
N VAL A 176 11.28 -14.36 6.27
CA VAL A 176 12.65 -14.78 5.94
C VAL A 176 13.66 -14.17 6.89
N PHE A 177 13.53 -12.86 7.16
CA PHE A 177 14.45 -12.16 8.05
C PHE A 177 14.41 -12.74 9.48
N THR A 178 13.22 -13.01 10.02
CA THR A 178 13.09 -13.56 11.37
C THR A 178 13.67 -14.98 11.47
N GLU A 179 13.49 -15.80 10.44
CA GLU A 179 14.10 -17.12 10.39
C GLU A 179 15.62 -17.05 10.33
N LEU A 180 16.20 -16.15 9.50
CA LEU A 180 17.65 -15.99 9.38
C LEU A 180 18.30 -15.43 10.64
N VAL A 181 17.64 -14.49 11.34
CA VAL A 181 18.22 -13.80 12.49
C VAL A 181 17.94 -14.52 13.79
N PHE A 182 16.75 -15.07 13.96
CA PHE A 182 16.30 -15.70 15.21
C PHE A 182 16.20 -17.21 15.14
N GLY A 183 16.42 -17.81 13.97
CA GLY A 183 16.32 -19.26 13.77
C GLY A 183 14.88 -19.80 13.86
N THR A 184 13.88 -18.93 13.83
CA THR A 184 12.46 -19.32 13.96
C THR A 184 11.56 -18.43 13.11
N VAL A 185 10.43 -18.97 12.66
CA VAL A 185 9.35 -18.21 12.04
C VAL A 185 8.32 -17.85 13.10
N PHE A 186 7.82 -16.63 13.07
CA PHE A 186 6.83 -16.14 14.04
C PHE A 186 5.39 -16.44 13.65
N TRP A 187 5.15 -16.82 12.39
CA TRP A 187 3.84 -17.27 11.88
C TRP A 187 4.05 -18.34 10.80
N ASP A 188 3.09 -19.21 10.65
CA ASP A 188 3.07 -20.27 9.64
C ASP A 188 1.67 -20.43 9.07
N TYR A 189 1.53 -20.21 7.77
CA TYR A 189 0.29 -20.36 7.00
C TYR A 189 0.24 -21.62 6.18
N SER A 190 1.14 -22.59 6.40
CA SER A 190 1.22 -23.84 5.59
C SER A 190 -0.07 -24.65 5.62
N HIS A 191 -0.85 -24.49 6.70
CA HIS A 191 -2.17 -25.15 6.87
C HIS A 191 -3.31 -24.45 6.12
N LEU A 192 -3.10 -23.23 5.62
CA LEU A 192 -4.12 -22.47 4.88
C LEU A 192 -3.96 -22.66 3.36
N PRO A 193 -5.07 -22.68 2.59
CA PRO A 193 -5.00 -22.66 1.14
C PRO A 193 -4.42 -21.33 0.64
N PHE A 194 -3.83 -21.36 -0.57
CA PHE A 194 -3.23 -20.20 -1.21
C PHE A 194 -2.09 -19.54 -0.41
N ASN A 195 -1.33 -20.34 0.32
CA ASN A 195 -0.10 -19.87 0.95
C ASN A 195 1.11 -19.99 0.00
N LEU A 196 2.14 -19.21 0.26
CA LEU A 196 3.42 -19.26 -0.42
C LEU A 196 4.51 -19.69 0.56
N GLY A 197 4.82 -20.98 0.56
CA GLY A 197 5.81 -21.58 1.44
C GLY A 197 5.52 -21.41 2.94
N GLY A 198 4.24 -21.30 3.32
CA GLY A 198 3.81 -21.04 4.69
C GLY A 198 4.09 -19.60 5.19
N ARG A 199 4.79 -18.76 4.41
CA ARG A 199 5.26 -17.46 4.85
C ARG A 199 4.25 -16.33 4.65
N ILE A 200 3.48 -16.42 3.58
CA ILE A 200 2.37 -15.50 3.28
C ILE A 200 1.15 -16.29 2.81
N ASN A 201 -0.01 -15.67 2.97
CA ASN A 201 -1.28 -16.21 2.49
C ASN A 201 -2.05 -15.12 1.75
N LEU A 202 -2.75 -15.49 0.67
CA LEU A 202 -3.47 -14.55 -0.19
C LEU A 202 -4.52 -13.72 0.57
N LEU A 203 -5.23 -14.33 1.53
CA LEU A 203 -6.21 -13.63 2.36
C LEU A 203 -5.56 -12.51 3.17
N PHE A 204 -4.40 -12.79 3.79
CA PHE A 204 -3.67 -11.77 4.57
C PHE A 204 -3.06 -10.70 3.67
N CYS A 205 -2.65 -11.05 2.45
CA CYS A 205 -2.26 -10.03 1.46
C CYS A 205 -3.41 -9.06 1.16
N PHE A 206 -4.66 -9.54 1.07
CA PHE A 206 -5.82 -8.67 0.90
C PHE A 206 -6.07 -7.77 2.12
N PHE A 207 -5.83 -8.27 3.33
CA PHE A 207 -5.89 -7.42 4.53
C PHE A 207 -4.86 -6.29 4.50
N TRP A 208 -3.65 -6.53 3.98
CA TRP A 208 -2.67 -5.48 3.71
C TRP A 208 -3.18 -4.45 2.69
N GLY A 209 -3.89 -4.89 1.66
CA GLY A 209 -4.54 -4.00 0.70
C GLY A 209 -5.60 -3.11 1.35
N ILE A 210 -6.46 -3.69 2.20
CA ILE A 210 -7.47 -2.93 2.97
C ILE A 210 -6.78 -1.95 3.92
N ALA A 211 -5.75 -2.42 4.65
CA ALA A 211 -4.98 -1.57 5.55
C ALA A 211 -4.34 -0.39 4.82
N ALA A 212 -3.80 -0.60 3.60
CA ALA A 212 -3.24 0.47 2.78
C ALA A 212 -4.28 1.52 2.40
N VAL A 213 -5.50 1.11 2.01
CA VAL A 213 -6.58 2.06 1.70
C VAL A 213 -6.99 2.84 2.94
N VAL A 214 -7.26 2.17 4.06
CA VAL A 214 -7.66 2.82 5.33
C VAL A 214 -6.57 3.77 5.85
N TRP A 215 -5.31 3.41 5.67
CA TRP A 215 -4.17 4.18 6.17
C TRP A 215 -3.88 5.43 5.36
N LEU A 216 -4.12 5.40 4.04
CA LEU A 216 -3.73 6.47 3.13
C LEU A 216 -4.88 7.41 2.75
N LYS A 217 -6.12 6.98 2.94
CA LYS A 217 -7.33 7.75 2.62
C LYS A 217 -8.00 8.33 3.85
#